data_4d82f29a9bb45a3745edf5dd2864d736
#
_entry.id   4d82f29a9bb45a3745edf5dd2864d736
#
_cell.length_a   1.000
_cell.length_b   1.000
_cell.length_c   1.000
_cell.angle_alpha   90.00
_cell.angle_beta   90.00
_cell.angle_gamma   90.00
#
_symmetry.space_group_name_H-M   'P 1'
#
loop_
_entity.id
_entity.type
_entity.pdbx_description
1 polymer ?
#
loop_
_entity_poly.entity_id
_entity_poly.type
_entity_poly.pdbx_seq_one_letter_code
_entity_poly.pdbx_strand_id
1 'polypeptide(L)'
;MEDFKLEMLGFGSAFNSVEYGNTSGYFESDDSIYIIDCGSTVFNEILRRKLDLSKTINLIITHTHTDHIGSVGTFVEYSYFALGNKLDIFCAKEIESSLITILLASGVTNEMFNIHSHH
;
A
#
# COMPACT_ATOMS: atom_id res chain seq x y z
N MET A 1 -21.14 3.54 -16.04
CA MET A 1 -19.67 3.47 -15.95
C MET A 1 -19.21 4.28 -14.76
N GLU A 2 -18.46 3.68 -13.89
CA GLU A 2 -17.93 4.40 -12.73
C GLU A 2 -16.79 5.33 -13.15
N ASP A 3 -16.84 6.55 -12.64
CA ASP A 3 -15.74 7.47 -12.82
C ASP A 3 -14.73 7.22 -11.69
N PHE A 4 -13.53 6.79 -12.04
CA PHE A 4 -12.46 6.62 -11.07
C PHE A 4 -11.83 7.97 -10.80
N LYS A 5 -11.78 8.33 -9.54
CA LYS A 5 -11.17 9.58 -9.11
C LYS A 5 -9.94 9.24 -8.27
N LEU A 6 -8.79 9.68 -8.74
CA LEU A 6 -7.54 9.53 -7.99
C LEU A 6 -7.43 10.65 -6.96
N GLU A 7 -7.32 10.25 -5.70
CA GLU A 7 -7.10 11.19 -4.60
C GLU A 7 -5.67 11.04 -4.11
N MET A 8 -5.03 12.15 -3.78
CA MET A 8 -3.65 12.12 -3.28
C MET A 8 -3.63 11.99 -1.77
N LEU A 9 -2.77 11.09 -1.27
CA LEU A 9 -2.53 10.87 0.16
C LEU A 9 -1.29 11.60 0.64
N GLY A 10 -0.40 11.97 -0.26
CA GLY A 10 0.81 12.70 0.04
C GLY A 10 1.52 13.13 -1.22
N PHE A 11 2.40 14.13 -1.10
CA PHE A 11 3.11 14.73 -2.22
C PHE A 11 4.63 14.73 -2.05
N GLY A 12 5.11 14.33 -0.87
CA GLY A 12 6.50 14.49 -0.50
C GLY A 12 7.37 13.28 -0.78
N SER A 13 8.67 13.49 -0.70
CA SER A 13 9.67 12.43 -0.76
C SER A 13 9.95 11.85 0.63
N ALA A 14 10.98 10.99 0.73
CA ALA A 14 11.37 10.35 1.99
C ALA A 14 11.72 11.35 3.11
N PHE A 15 12.22 12.52 2.75
CA PHE A 15 12.75 13.50 3.71
C PHE A 15 11.92 14.76 3.82
N ASN A 16 10.68 14.74 3.37
CA ASN A 16 9.80 15.91 3.46
C ASN A 16 9.22 16.07 4.86
N SER A 17 8.62 17.25 5.09
CA SER A 17 7.95 17.51 6.34
C SER A 17 6.69 16.64 6.48
N VAL A 18 6.24 16.45 7.70
CA VAL A 18 5.04 15.66 7.99
C VAL A 18 3.79 16.21 7.31
N GLU A 19 3.79 17.50 6.95
CA GLU A 19 2.65 18.13 6.29
C GLU A 19 2.38 17.56 4.90
N TYR A 20 3.44 17.17 4.17
CA TYR A 20 3.29 16.66 2.81
C TYR A 20 3.13 15.14 2.73
N GLY A 21 3.65 14.42 3.71
CA GLY A 21 3.66 12.97 3.69
C GLY A 21 4.49 12.41 2.54
N ASN A 22 4.46 11.10 2.35
CA ASN A 22 5.10 10.45 1.20
C ASN A 22 4.14 10.46 0.00
N THR A 23 4.69 10.58 -1.21
CA THR A 23 3.89 10.59 -2.44
C THR A 23 3.08 9.30 -2.55
N SER A 24 1.77 9.43 -2.62
CA SER A 24 0.85 8.30 -2.70
C SER A 24 -0.50 8.80 -3.19
N GLY A 25 -1.26 7.90 -3.80
CA GLY A 25 -2.63 8.19 -4.20
C GLY A 25 -3.51 6.97 -4.00
N TYR A 26 -4.80 7.14 -4.09
CA TYR A 26 -5.72 6.01 -4.02
C TYR A 26 -6.94 6.27 -4.90
N PHE A 27 -7.59 5.19 -5.29
CA PHE A 27 -8.91 5.25 -5.92
C PHE A 27 -9.75 4.09 -5.39
N GLU A 28 -11.05 4.23 -5.47
CA GLU A 28 -11.97 3.24 -4.91
C GLU A 28 -12.98 2.76 -5.94
N SER A 29 -13.37 1.49 -5.82
CA SER A 29 -14.60 0.94 -6.38
C SER A 29 -15.55 0.65 -5.23
N ASP A 30 -16.70 0.06 -5.51
CA ASP A 30 -17.68 -0.26 -4.45
C ASP A 30 -17.10 -1.22 -3.41
N ASP A 31 -16.28 -2.18 -3.83
CA ASP A 31 -15.80 -3.26 -2.96
C ASP A 31 -14.32 -3.17 -2.62
N SER A 32 -13.58 -2.28 -3.28
CA SER A 32 -12.11 -2.29 -3.19
C SER A 32 -11.54 -0.88 -3.08
N ILE A 33 -10.39 -0.79 -2.41
CA ILE A 33 -9.56 0.41 -2.41
C ILE A 33 -8.21 0.02 -3.00
N TYR A 34 -7.68 0.85 -3.90
CA TYR A 34 -6.40 0.67 -4.57
C TYR A 34 -5.48 1.80 -4.14
N ILE A 35 -4.36 1.46 -3.52
CA ILE A 35 -3.43 2.44 -2.99
C ILE A 35 -2.13 2.34 -3.79
N ILE A 36 -1.70 3.47 -4.38
CA ILE A 36 -0.48 3.54 -5.19
C ILE A 36 0.64 4.05 -4.33
N ASP A 37 1.62 3.21 -4.08
CA ASP A 37 2.75 3.42 -3.18
C ASP A 37 2.34 3.69 -1.74
N CYS A 38 3.07 3.08 -0.82
CA CYS A 38 2.73 3.07 0.60
C CYS A 38 3.97 3.34 1.44
N GLY A 39 4.46 4.58 1.35
CA GLY A 39 5.55 5.03 2.21
C GLY A 39 5.13 5.08 3.68
N SER A 40 6.07 5.40 4.55
CA SER A 40 5.87 5.28 6.00
C SER A 40 4.74 6.15 6.56
N THR A 41 4.32 7.20 5.85
CA THR A 41 3.23 8.09 6.32
C THR A 41 1.84 7.65 5.84
N VAL A 42 1.76 6.74 4.87
CA VAL A 42 0.51 6.51 4.13
C VAL A 42 -0.56 5.82 4.97
N PHE A 43 -0.18 4.79 5.74
CA PHE A 43 -1.16 4.10 6.57
C PHE A 43 -1.81 5.05 7.58
N ASN A 44 -1.01 5.86 8.27
CA ASN A 44 -1.52 6.83 9.23
C ASN A 44 -2.38 7.90 8.57
N GLU A 45 -2.03 8.33 7.35
CA GLU A 45 -2.84 9.30 6.61
C GLU A 45 -4.22 8.74 6.27
N ILE A 46 -4.30 7.47 5.90
CA ILE A 46 -5.58 6.80 5.65
C ILE A 46 -6.44 6.75 6.91
N LEU A 47 -5.84 6.42 8.05
CA LEU A 47 -6.56 6.43 9.32
C LEU A 47 -7.04 7.84 9.68
N ARG A 48 -6.18 8.84 9.49
CA ARG A 48 -6.53 10.24 9.77
C ARG A 48 -7.72 10.71 8.94
N ARG A 49 -7.77 10.31 7.66
CA ARG A 49 -8.88 10.66 6.76
C ARG A 49 -10.12 9.81 6.98
N LYS A 50 -10.04 8.80 7.83
CA LYS A 50 -11.15 7.87 8.12
C LYS A 50 -11.70 7.20 6.85
N LEU A 51 -10.79 6.79 5.96
CA LEU A 51 -11.19 6.06 4.77
C LEU A 51 -11.72 4.68 5.15
N ASP A 52 -12.64 4.17 4.34
CA ASP A 52 -13.28 2.88 4.62
C ASP A 52 -12.36 1.71 4.30
N LEU A 53 -11.67 1.20 5.33
CA LEU A 53 -10.77 0.06 5.21
C LEU A 53 -11.49 -1.28 5.38
N SER A 54 -12.82 -1.30 5.46
CA SER A 54 -13.56 -2.57 5.39
C SER A 54 -13.59 -3.14 3.98
N LYS A 55 -13.24 -2.32 2.98
CA LYS A 55 -13.11 -2.76 1.58
C LYS A 55 -11.86 -3.61 1.41
N THR A 56 -11.84 -4.41 0.35
CA THR A 56 -10.64 -5.17 -0.02
C THR A 56 -9.52 -4.20 -0.39
N ILE A 57 -8.36 -4.36 0.26
CA ILE A 57 -7.21 -3.49 0.06
C ILE A 57 -6.29 -4.08 -1.00
N ASN A 58 -5.94 -3.28 -2.00
CA ASN A 58 -4.99 -3.64 -3.05
C ASN A 58 -3.89 -2.59 -3.07
N LEU A 59 -2.64 -3.02 -3.11
CA LEU A 59 -1.50 -2.10 -3.18
C LEU A 59 -0.84 -2.20 -4.55
N ILE A 60 -0.52 -1.05 -5.14
CA ILE A 60 0.23 -0.94 -6.38
C ILE A 60 1.56 -0.29 -6.03
N ILE A 61 2.66 -1.03 -6.17
CA ILE A 61 3.98 -0.58 -5.74
C ILE A 61 4.87 -0.30 -6.94
N THR A 62 5.38 0.92 -7.02
CA THR A 62 6.22 1.35 -8.13
C THR A 62 7.72 1.20 -7.85
N HIS A 63 8.14 1.38 -6.61
CA HIS A 63 9.55 1.34 -6.19
C HIS A 63 9.68 0.68 -4.82
N THR A 64 10.90 0.22 -4.49
CA THR A 64 11.19 -0.37 -3.18
C THR A 64 11.91 0.57 -2.21
N HIS A 65 11.99 1.86 -2.50
CA HIS A 65 12.51 2.85 -1.56
C HIS A 65 11.51 3.09 -0.43
N THR A 66 12.00 3.54 0.72
CA THR A 66 11.17 3.68 1.94
C THR A 66 9.99 4.63 1.76
N ASP A 67 10.12 5.67 0.95
CA ASP A 67 9.04 6.60 0.67
C ASP A 67 7.93 5.99 -0.19
N HIS A 68 8.13 4.79 -0.72
CA HIS A 68 7.14 4.05 -1.52
C HIS A 68 6.63 2.78 -0.84
N ILE A 69 7.36 2.23 0.13
CA ILE A 69 7.00 0.93 0.73
C ILE A 69 6.99 0.90 2.25
N GLY A 70 7.34 2.00 2.92
CA GLY A 70 7.52 1.99 4.37
C GLY A 70 6.34 1.47 5.19
N SER A 71 5.10 1.60 4.72
CA SER A 71 3.93 1.09 5.43
C SER A 71 3.30 -0.16 4.78
N VAL A 72 3.93 -0.75 3.75
CA VAL A 72 3.38 -1.94 3.09
C VAL A 72 3.15 -3.08 4.08
N GLY A 73 4.14 -3.36 4.93
CA GLY A 73 4.00 -4.41 5.95
C GLY A 73 2.83 -4.15 6.89
N THR A 74 2.62 -2.90 7.28
CA THR A 74 1.50 -2.52 8.14
C THR A 74 0.15 -2.79 7.47
N PHE A 75 0.03 -2.45 6.18
CA PHE A 75 -1.19 -2.76 5.43
C PHE A 75 -1.44 -4.26 5.34
N VAL A 76 -0.39 -5.05 5.08
CA VAL A 76 -0.50 -6.50 5.00
C VAL A 76 -1.00 -7.06 6.32
N GLU A 77 -0.40 -6.66 7.43
CA GLU A 77 -0.78 -7.13 8.76
C GLU A 77 -2.18 -6.69 9.14
N TYR A 78 -2.53 -5.44 8.83
CA TYR A 78 -3.88 -4.95 9.10
C TYR A 78 -4.93 -5.75 8.33
N SER A 79 -4.70 -5.97 7.04
CA SER A 79 -5.63 -6.75 6.22
C SER A 79 -5.78 -8.17 6.75
N TYR A 80 -4.69 -8.80 7.13
CA TYR A 80 -4.70 -10.19 7.58
C TYR A 80 -5.30 -10.35 8.98
N PHE A 81 -4.83 -9.57 9.95
CA PHE A 81 -5.24 -9.73 11.34
C PHE A 81 -6.54 -9.01 11.69
N ALA A 82 -6.77 -7.82 11.15
CA ALA A 82 -7.95 -7.03 11.47
C ALA A 82 -9.13 -7.35 10.55
N LEU A 83 -8.88 -7.60 9.27
CA LEU A 83 -9.94 -7.84 8.29
C LEU A 83 -10.11 -9.31 7.91
N GLY A 84 -9.15 -10.16 8.27
CA GLY A 84 -9.21 -11.59 7.94
C GLY A 84 -8.95 -11.89 6.48
N ASN A 85 -8.28 -11.01 5.74
CA ASN A 85 -8.05 -11.14 4.31
C ASN A 85 -6.57 -11.09 3.97
N LYS A 86 -6.19 -11.85 2.93
CA LYS A 86 -4.87 -11.64 2.30
C LYS A 86 -4.93 -10.35 1.50
N LEU A 87 -3.84 -9.60 1.55
CA LEU A 87 -3.73 -8.37 0.78
C LEU A 87 -3.11 -8.67 -0.58
N ASP A 88 -3.64 -8.06 -1.64
CA ASP A 88 -3.09 -8.20 -2.99
C ASP A 88 -2.12 -7.07 -3.29
N ILE A 89 -0.92 -7.42 -3.74
CA ILE A 89 0.13 -6.46 -4.09
C ILE A 89 0.45 -6.61 -5.58
N PHE A 90 0.42 -5.50 -6.31
CA PHE A 90 0.73 -5.46 -7.73
C PHE A 90 2.02 -4.67 -7.93
N CYS A 91 2.98 -5.23 -8.65
CA CYS A 91 4.26 -4.57 -8.89
C CYS A 91 4.89 -5.02 -10.20
N ALA A 92 5.95 -4.31 -10.63
CA ALA A 92 6.75 -4.76 -11.76
C ALA A 92 7.56 -5.99 -11.36
N LYS A 93 7.84 -6.87 -12.33
CA LYS A 93 8.58 -8.10 -12.08
C LYS A 93 9.96 -7.84 -11.48
N GLU A 94 10.59 -6.75 -11.89
CA GLU A 94 11.95 -6.38 -11.46
C GLU A 94 12.07 -6.14 -9.97
N ILE A 95 11.00 -5.71 -9.28
CA ILE A 95 11.06 -5.39 -7.86
C ILE A 95 10.44 -6.48 -6.97
N GLU A 96 9.86 -7.50 -7.54
CA GLU A 96 9.16 -8.57 -6.79
C GLU A 96 10.02 -9.19 -5.72
N SER A 97 11.22 -9.64 -6.09
CA SER A 97 12.13 -10.34 -5.17
C SER A 97 12.55 -9.44 -4.00
N SER A 98 12.89 -8.18 -4.28
CA SER A 98 13.26 -7.22 -3.23
C SER A 98 12.12 -6.95 -2.28
N LEU A 99 10.91 -6.77 -2.82
CA LEU A 99 9.74 -6.49 -2.02
C LEU A 99 9.40 -7.66 -1.10
N ILE A 100 9.42 -8.89 -1.61
CA ILE A 100 9.19 -10.09 -0.82
C ILE A 100 10.24 -10.20 0.29
N THR A 101 11.51 -9.99 -0.03
CA THR A 101 12.60 -10.05 0.95
C THR A 101 12.37 -9.06 2.08
N ILE A 102 12.01 -7.83 1.75
CA ILE A 102 11.74 -6.78 2.74
C ILE A 102 10.56 -7.17 3.64
N LEU A 103 9.48 -7.67 3.06
CA LEU A 103 8.30 -8.08 3.82
C LEU A 103 8.63 -9.22 4.78
N LEU A 104 9.31 -10.25 4.30
CA LEU A 104 9.68 -11.39 5.14
C LEU A 104 10.64 -10.97 6.25
N ALA A 105 11.58 -10.07 5.95
CA ALA A 105 12.52 -9.56 6.94
C ALA A 105 11.83 -8.73 8.03
N SER A 106 10.69 -8.13 7.74
CA SER A 106 9.93 -7.34 8.70
C SER A 106 8.89 -8.15 9.49
N GLY A 107 8.89 -9.47 9.34
CA GLY A 107 8.00 -10.35 10.10
C GLY A 107 6.68 -10.72 9.41
N VAL A 108 6.45 -10.21 8.21
CA VAL A 108 5.29 -10.60 7.39
C VAL A 108 5.57 -11.97 6.77
N THR A 109 4.59 -12.87 6.77
CA THR A 109 4.75 -14.20 6.18
C THR A 109 4.06 -14.31 4.82
N ASN A 110 4.49 -15.28 4.03
CA ASN A 110 3.95 -15.51 2.68
C ASN A 110 2.44 -15.76 2.65
N GLU A 111 1.88 -16.26 3.74
CA GLU A 111 0.45 -16.54 3.80
C GLU A 111 -0.42 -15.31 4.01
N MET A 112 0.19 -14.16 4.30
CA MET A 112 -0.54 -12.92 4.58
C MET A 112 -0.84 -12.09 3.34
N PHE A 113 -0.18 -12.38 2.21
CA PHE A 113 -0.34 -11.58 1.00
C PHE A 113 -0.22 -12.41 -0.27
N ASN A 114 -0.76 -11.87 -1.35
CA ASN A 114 -0.56 -12.40 -2.70
C ASN A 114 0.18 -11.33 -3.49
N ILE A 115 1.19 -11.74 -4.25
CA ILE A 115 1.92 -10.80 -5.09
C ILE A 115 1.65 -11.12 -6.57
N HIS A 116 1.35 -10.07 -7.33
CA HIS A 116 1.06 -10.15 -8.75
C HIS A 116 2.08 -9.26 -9.47
N SER A 117 2.99 -9.88 -10.22
CA SER A 117 4.05 -9.12 -10.89
C SER A 117 3.92 -9.26 -12.40
N HIS A 118 4.27 -8.18 -13.09
CA HIS A 118 4.19 -8.10 -14.54
C HIS A 118 5.47 -7.51 -15.12
N HIS A 119 5.81 -7.95 -16.31
CA HIS A 119 6.95 -7.40 -17.04
C HIS A 119 6.66 -6.02 -17.62
#